data_83b4919ffdcb152a38a3530b4fe4b02f
#
_entry.id   83b4919ffdcb152a38a3530b4fe4b02f
#
_cell.length_a   1.000
_cell.length_b   1.000
_cell.length_c   1.000
_cell.angle_alpha   90.00
_cell.angle_beta   90.00
_cell.angle_gamma   90.00
#
_symmetry.space_group_name_H-M   'P 1'
#
loop_
_entity.id
_entity.type
_entity.pdbx_description
1 polymer ?
#
loop_
_entity_poly.entity_id
_entity_poly.type
_entity_poly.pdbx_seq_one_letter_code
_entity_poly.pdbx_strand_id
1 'polypeptide(L)'
;MTEEEKVKIRNGIEAVLENRRLAAERVGRDPEDIRVVLATKTRSAEEINFALTCGVCEIGENRVQELLDKYDALNKENLHLHFIGTLQTNKVKYIIDKVELIHSVSSKKLADEIERQAAKHGKIMDVLIEVNAVDENSKTGVAAENFEELLRYAATLPHLRVRGLMAIPPAPEKSPEGQECCTNVNKLQIHADSRRYFKKIKQIFLDISTKKIDNIRMEILSLGMSADYVEAIEEGSTMIRPGRAVFGERPKPKSEPTDSEEKK
;
A
#
# COMPACT_ATOMS: atom_id res chain seq x y z
N MET A 1 -7.66 22.83 9.04
CA MET A 1 -8.38 21.59 9.50
C MET A 1 -9.25 21.93 10.70
N THR A 2 -10.52 21.50 10.73
CA THR A 2 -11.45 21.73 11.86
C THR A 2 -11.18 20.77 13.02
N GLU A 3 -11.69 21.10 14.22
CA GLU A 3 -11.57 20.17 15.37
C GLU A 3 -12.34 18.85 15.13
N GLU A 4 -13.46 18.89 14.40
CA GLU A 4 -14.21 17.70 14.03
C GLU A 4 -13.39 16.77 13.12
N GLU A 5 -12.67 17.34 12.15
CA GLU A 5 -11.75 16.58 11.27
C GLU A 5 -10.62 15.95 12.07
N LYS A 6 -10.04 16.69 13.03
CA LYS A 6 -9.01 16.16 13.92
C LYS A 6 -9.51 15.00 14.78
N VAL A 7 -10.68 15.16 15.40
CA VAL A 7 -11.32 14.10 16.19
C VAL A 7 -11.57 12.86 15.33
N LYS A 8 -12.08 13.03 14.11
CA LYS A 8 -12.33 11.95 13.17
C LYS A 8 -11.05 11.18 12.84
N ILE A 9 -9.96 11.88 12.53
CA ILE A 9 -8.67 11.25 12.19
C ILE A 9 -8.12 10.49 13.41
N ARG A 10 -8.13 11.10 14.60
CA ARG A 10 -7.68 10.47 15.84
C ARG A 10 -8.46 9.18 16.12
N ASN A 11 -9.79 9.25 16.15
CA ASN A 11 -10.63 8.08 16.41
C ASN A 11 -10.42 6.99 15.35
N GLY A 12 -10.20 7.37 14.09
CA GLY A 12 -9.89 6.43 13.01
C GLY A 12 -8.56 5.70 13.23
N ILE A 13 -7.52 6.42 13.68
CA ILE A 13 -6.21 5.82 14.01
C ILE A 13 -6.36 4.88 15.21
N GLU A 14 -7.00 5.33 16.30
CA GLU A 14 -7.24 4.52 17.49
C GLU A 14 -8.01 3.24 17.15
N ALA A 15 -9.05 3.32 16.33
CA ALA A 15 -9.82 2.16 15.88
C ALA A 15 -8.97 1.19 15.05
N VAL A 16 -8.09 1.69 14.17
CA VAL A 16 -7.19 0.84 13.37
C VAL A 16 -6.17 0.15 14.27
N LEU A 17 -5.58 0.86 15.22
CA LEU A 17 -4.59 0.30 16.14
C LEU A 17 -5.22 -0.74 17.07
N GLU A 18 -6.43 -0.49 17.58
CA GLU A 18 -7.16 -1.46 18.41
C GLU A 18 -7.55 -2.70 17.61
N ASN A 19 -8.06 -2.55 16.39
CA ASN A 19 -8.37 -3.69 15.52
C ASN A 19 -7.10 -4.48 15.15
N ARG A 20 -5.94 -3.81 14.93
CA ARG A 20 -4.64 -4.45 14.75
C ARG A 20 -4.31 -5.34 15.94
N ARG A 21 -4.43 -4.78 17.16
CA ARG A 21 -4.18 -5.51 18.42
C ARG A 21 -5.06 -6.75 18.52
N LEU A 22 -6.37 -6.56 18.40
CA LEU A 22 -7.34 -7.65 18.53
C LEU A 22 -7.15 -8.73 17.46
N ALA A 23 -6.86 -8.36 16.21
CA ALA A 23 -6.63 -9.33 15.14
C ALA A 23 -5.33 -10.11 15.35
N ALA A 24 -4.26 -9.47 15.79
CA ALA A 24 -2.98 -10.11 16.09
C ALA A 24 -3.13 -11.11 17.26
N GLU A 25 -3.78 -10.71 18.36
CA GLU A 25 -4.02 -11.56 19.51
C GLU A 25 -4.83 -12.82 19.19
N ARG A 26 -5.85 -12.71 18.31
CA ARG A 26 -6.66 -13.88 17.88
C ARG A 26 -5.82 -14.98 17.23
N VAL A 27 -4.70 -14.63 16.63
CA VAL A 27 -3.82 -15.58 15.94
C VAL A 27 -2.46 -15.75 16.64
N GLY A 28 -2.34 -15.28 17.88
CA GLY A 28 -1.17 -15.47 18.74
C GLY A 28 0.08 -14.71 18.27
N ARG A 29 -0.10 -13.53 17.63
CA ARG A 29 0.98 -12.68 17.14
C ARG A 29 1.11 -11.43 18.02
N ASP A 30 2.34 -10.90 18.10
CA ASP A 30 2.56 -9.59 18.69
C ASP A 30 1.97 -8.50 17.75
N PRO A 31 1.09 -7.61 18.23
CA PRO A 31 0.61 -6.48 17.44
C PRO A 31 1.72 -5.59 16.90
N GLU A 32 2.82 -5.44 17.62
CA GLU A 32 3.93 -4.58 17.20
C GLU A 32 4.72 -5.14 16.01
N ASP A 33 4.59 -6.42 15.70
CA ASP A 33 5.12 -7.04 14.46
C ASP A 33 4.34 -6.62 13.21
N ILE A 34 3.25 -5.84 13.37
CA ILE A 34 2.35 -5.45 12.28
C ILE A 34 2.41 -3.94 12.09
N ARG A 35 3.11 -3.51 11.06
CA ARG A 35 3.28 -2.09 10.71
C ARG A 35 2.00 -1.52 10.11
N VAL A 36 1.73 -0.25 10.40
CA VAL A 36 0.56 0.48 9.88
C VAL A 36 1.02 1.61 8.99
N VAL A 37 0.90 1.45 7.68
CA VAL A 37 1.19 2.47 6.68
C VAL A 37 -0.10 3.19 6.31
N LEU A 38 -0.28 4.45 6.72
CA LEU A 38 -1.46 5.22 6.36
C LEU A 38 -1.46 5.57 4.86
N ALA A 39 -2.46 5.10 4.12
CA ALA A 39 -2.63 5.48 2.72
C ALA A 39 -3.18 6.92 2.61
N THR A 40 -2.30 7.88 2.29
CA THR A 40 -2.54 9.32 2.37
C THR A 40 -2.93 9.97 1.04
N LYS A 41 -3.23 9.16 0.02
CA LYS A 41 -3.73 9.66 -1.26
C LYS A 41 -4.94 10.57 -1.07
N THR A 42 -4.97 11.70 -1.80
CA THR A 42 -6.01 12.74 -1.76
C THR A 42 -6.13 13.50 -0.41
N ARG A 43 -5.17 13.34 0.50
CA ARG A 43 -5.15 14.05 1.78
C ARG A 43 -4.15 15.19 1.73
N SER A 44 -4.50 16.29 2.44
CA SER A 44 -3.62 17.46 2.58
C SER A 44 -2.43 17.15 3.50
N ALA A 45 -1.35 17.94 3.36
CA ALA A 45 -0.22 17.85 4.28
C ALA A 45 -0.63 18.16 5.73
N GLU A 46 -1.63 19.01 5.95
CA GLU A 46 -2.16 19.34 7.28
C GLU A 46 -2.83 18.12 7.94
N GLU A 47 -3.69 17.38 7.20
CA GLU A 47 -4.32 16.14 7.68
C GLU A 47 -3.26 15.06 8.00
N ILE A 48 -2.23 14.94 7.15
CA ILE A 48 -1.16 13.98 7.33
C ILE A 48 -0.32 14.34 8.56
N ASN A 49 0.13 15.58 8.68
CA ASN A 49 0.92 16.05 9.81
C ASN A 49 0.17 15.86 11.14
N PHE A 50 -1.14 16.09 11.15
CA PHE A 50 -1.95 15.82 12.32
C PHE A 50 -2.00 14.31 12.63
N ALA A 51 -2.20 13.45 11.62
CA ALA A 51 -2.20 12.00 11.81
C ALA A 51 -0.87 11.50 12.42
N LEU A 52 0.27 12.08 11.99
CA LEU A 52 1.59 11.76 12.55
C LEU A 52 1.68 12.09 14.05
N THR A 53 0.97 13.11 14.55
CA THR A 53 0.92 13.40 16.00
C THR A 53 0.10 12.39 16.80
N CYS A 54 -0.65 11.50 16.14
CA CYS A 54 -1.49 10.48 16.78
C CYS A 54 -0.80 9.11 16.94
N GLY A 55 0.54 9.05 16.86
CA GLY A 55 1.31 7.84 17.16
C GLY A 55 1.55 6.92 15.97
N VAL A 56 1.32 7.38 14.74
CA VAL A 56 1.71 6.68 13.51
C VAL A 56 2.87 7.42 12.85
N CYS A 57 3.83 6.69 12.29
CA CYS A 57 5.02 7.28 11.66
C CYS A 57 5.20 6.84 10.19
N GLU A 58 4.32 5.98 9.68
CA GLU A 58 4.45 5.45 8.33
C GLU A 58 3.28 5.91 7.46
N ILE A 59 3.60 6.49 6.31
CA ILE A 59 2.60 6.90 5.32
C ILE A 59 2.92 6.34 3.94
N GLY A 60 1.90 6.15 3.11
CA GLY A 60 2.04 5.63 1.76
C GLY A 60 1.30 6.47 0.74
N GLU A 61 2.02 6.90 -0.31
CA GLU A 61 1.47 7.65 -1.42
C GLU A 61 1.25 6.77 -2.64
N ASN A 62 0.19 7.06 -3.38
CA ASN A 62 -0.18 6.29 -4.57
C ASN A 62 0.21 6.99 -5.87
N ARG A 63 0.43 8.30 -5.87
CA ARG A 63 0.72 9.09 -7.05
C ARG A 63 1.93 9.97 -6.82
N VAL A 64 2.88 9.92 -7.75
CA VAL A 64 4.11 10.70 -7.67
C VAL A 64 3.82 12.20 -7.58
N GLN A 65 2.87 12.72 -8.39
CA GLN A 65 2.54 14.14 -8.35
C GLN A 65 1.98 14.55 -6.99
N GLU A 66 1.02 13.81 -6.43
CA GLU A 66 0.46 14.09 -5.11
C GLU A 66 1.53 14.08 -4.01
N LEU A 67 2.51 13.17 -4.11
CA LEU A 67 3.64 13.14 -3.20
C LEU A 67 4.48 14.41 -3.31
N LEU A 68 4.84 14.80 -4.52
CA LEU A 68 5.68 15.98 -4.75
C LEU A 68 5.00 17.28 -4.30
N ASP A 69 3.71 17.43 -4.58
CA ASP A 69 2.93 18.63 -4.25
C ASP A 69 2.87 18.89 -2.73
N LYS A 70 2.95 17.85 -1.93
CA LYS A 70 2.85 17.96 -0.46
C LYS A 70 4.16 17.71 0.29
N TYR A 71 5.19 17.16 -0.37
CA TYR A 71 6.42 16.67 0.27
C TYR A 71 7.11 17.70 1.18
N ASP A 72 7.23 18.94 0.72
CA ASP A 72 7.94 19.99 1.47
C ASP A 72 7.15 20.48 2.70
N ALA A 73 5.83 20.33 2.67
CA ALA A 73 4.94 20.68 3.78
C ALA A 73 4.75 19.55 4.82
N LEU A 74 5.27 18.35 4.56
CA LEU A 74 5.22 17.24 5.52
C LEU A 74 6.23 17.44 6.64
N ASN A 75 5.82 17.13 7.87
CA ASN A 75 6.75 16.95 8.98
C ASN A 75 7.53 15.64 8.75
N LYS A 76 8.84 15.77 8.56
CA LYS A 76 9.74 14.65 8.21
C LYS A 76 10.40 14.01 9.42
N GLU A 77 10.15 14.55 10.61
CA GLU A 77 10.70 13.99 11.85
C GLU A 77 10.08 12.62 12.12
N ASN A 78 10.90 11.57 12.14
CA ASN A 78 10.49 10.18 12.30
C ASN A 78 9.47 9.68 11.24
N LEU A 79 9.38 10.34 10.08
CA LEU A 79 8.49 9.96 9.01
C LEU A 79 9.13 8.88 8.13
N HIS A 80 8.47 7.72 8.02
CA HIS A 80 8.77 6.69 7.03
C HIS A 80 7.80 6.82 5.85
N LEU A 81 8.32 7.29 4.73
CA LEU A 81 7.51 7.56 3.53
C LEU A 81 7.65 6.41 2.53
N HIS A 82 6.52 5.81 2.17
CA HIS A 82 6.43 4.69 1.22
C HIS A 82 5.73 5.11 -0.07
N PHE A 83 6.09 4.46 -1.17
CA PHE A 83 5.32 4.53 -2.39
C PHE A 83 4.55 3.22 -2.59
N ILE A 84 3.23 3.27 -2.55
CA ILE A 84 2.35 2.09 -2.53
C ILE A 84 1.44 1.97 -3.76
N GLY A 85 1.52 2.91 -4.70
CA GLY A 85 0.75 2.88 -5.95
C GLY A 85 1.57 2.35 -7.13
N THR A 86 0.94 2.18 -8.28
CA THR A 86 1.63 1.77 -9.52
C THR A 86 2.64 2.84 -9.94
N LEU A 87 3.90 2.46 -10.03
CA LEU A 87 5.01 3.35 -10.35
C LEU A 87 5.39 3.25 -11.82
N GLN A 88 5.26 4.35 -12.55
CA GLN A 88 5.75 4.45 -13.92
C GLN A 88 7.29 4.65 -13.92
N THR A 89 7.99 3.99 -14.82
CA THR A 89 9.46 4.05 -14.92
C THR A 89 9.99 5.49 -15.02
N ASN A 90 9.37 6.34 -15.85
CA ASN A 90 9.78 7.74 -16.04
C ASN A 90 9.56 8.62 -14.79
N LYS A 91 8.84 8.12 -13.77
CA LYS A 91 8.54 8.83 -12.52
C LYS A 91 9.46 8.44 -11.36
N VAL A 92 10.22 7.36 -11.46
CA VAL A 92 11.11 6.87 -10.40
C VAL A 92 12.08 7.95 -9.93
N LYS A 93 12.69 8.69 -10.85
CA LYS A 93 13.66 9.76 -10.58
C LYS A 93 13.18 10.86 -9.64
N TYR A 94 11.87 11.05 -9.51
CA TYR A 94 11.30 12.11 -8.68
C TYR A 94 11.07 11.70 -7.22
N ILE A 95 11.07 10.38 -6.94
CA ILE A 95 10.74 9.88 -5.61
C ILE A 95 11.86 9.07 -4.96
N ILE A 96 12.88 8.65 -5.73
CA ILE A 96 13.92 7.73 -5.27
C ILE A 96 14.67 8.25 -4.04
N ASP A 97 14.87 9.55 -3.94
CA ASP A 97 15.52 10.24 -2.82
C ASP A 97 14.58 10.56 -1.65
N LYS A 98 13.27 10.38 -1.82
CA LYS A 98 12.23 10.80 -0.86
C LYS A 98 11.59 9.65 -0.13
N VAL A 99 11.53 8.47 -0.74
CA VAL A 99 10.85 7.30 -0.17
C VAL A 99 11.86 6.28 0.37
N GLU A 100 11.45 5.53 1.39
CA GLU A 100 12.23 4.45 2.00
C GLU A 100 11.90 3.09 1.41
N LEU A 101 10.66 2.88 0.98
CA LEU A 101 10.17 1.60 0.46
C LEU A 101 9.23 1.81 -0.72
N ILE A 102 9.50 1.10 -1.82
CA ILE A 102 8.61 1.03 -2.99
C ILE A 102 7.92 -0.33 -2.99
N HIS A 103 6.57 -0.36 -2.89
CA HIS A 103 5.79 -1.60 -2.77
C HIS A 103 5.42 -2.25 -4.10
N SER A 104 5.60 -1.57 -5.22
CA SER A 104 4.92 -1.87 -6.48
C SER A 104 5.86 -2.29 -7.61
N VAL A 105 6.95 -2.99 -7.29
CA VAL A 105 7.84 -3.50 -8.34
C VAL A 105 7.17 -4.70 -9.02
N SER A 106 6.87 -4.56 -10.32
CA SER A 106 6.08 -5.52 -11.09
C SER A 106 6.71 -5.92 -12.43
N SER A 107 7.90 -5.39 -12.75
CA SER A 107 8.60 -5.73 -13.99
C SER A 107 10.10 -5.50 -13.88
N LYS A 108 10.89 -6.23 -14.69
CA LYS A 108 12.35 -6.03 -14.82
C LYS A 108 12.68 -4.59 -15.23
N LYS A 109 11.94 -4.03 -16.18
CA LYS A 109 12.13 -2.64 -16.63
C LYS A 109 12.00 -1.62 -15.50
N LEU A 110 11.04 -1.83 -14.59
CA LEU A 110 10.88 -0.95 -13.42
C LEU A 110 12.01 -1.17 -12.42
N ALA A 111 12.40 -2.43 -12.17
CA ALA A 111 13.53 -2.76 -11.30
C ALA A 111 14.83 -2.11 -11.81
N ASP A 112 15.13 -2.18 -13.12
CA ASP A 112 16.29 -1.55 -13.74
C ASP A 112 16.30 -0.03 -13.54
N GLU A 113 15.16 0.63 -13.69
CA GLU A 113 15.10 2.08 -13.51
C GLU A 113 15.27 2.47 -12.02
N ILE A 114 14.71 1.67 -11.10
CA ILE A 114 14.92 1.90 -9.67
C ILE A 114 16.41 1.69 -9.34
N GLU A 115 17.02 0.60 -9.79
CA GLU A 115 18.45 0.34 -9.66
C GLU A 115 19.30 1.53 -10.15
N ARG A 116 19.04 1.97 -11.38
CA ARG A 116 19.77 3.08 -12.01
C ARG A 116 19.66 4.37 -11.19
N GLN A 117 18.47 4.68 -10.67
CA GLN A 117 18.26 5.88 -9.87
C GLN A 117 18.84 5.73 -8.47
N ALA A 118 18.71 4.57 -7.83
CA ALA A 118 19.29 4.28 -6.53
C ALA A 118 20.82 4.40 -6.58
N ALA A 119 21.48 3.80 -7.58
CA ALA A 119 22.91 3.93 -7.84
C ALA A 119 23.34 5.38 -7.99
N LYS A 120 22.57 6.18 -8.78
CA LYS A 120 22.86 7.61 -8.99
C LYS A 120 22.82 8.42 -7.69
N HIS A 121 21.97 8.02 -6.74
CA HIS A 121 21.84 8.68 -5.44
C HIS A 121 22.70 8.02 -4.34
N GLY A 122 23.54 7.02 -4.67
CA GLY A 122 24.42 6.33 -3.73
C GLY A 122 23.67 5.62 -2.60
N LYS A 123 22.46 5.11 -2.87
CA LYS A 123 21.62 4.42 -1.85
C LYS A 123 21.22 3.01 -2.31
N ILE A 124 20.88 2.17 -1.34
CA ILE A 124 20.19 0.91 -1.58
C ILE A 124 18.69 1.16 -1.33
N MET A 125 17.87 0.92 -2.35
CA MET A 125 16.42 1.09 -2.25
C MET A 125 15.76 -0.21 -1.81
N ASP A 126 15.02 -0.13 -0.71
CA ASP A 126 14.14 -1.23 -0.27
C ASP A 126 12.92 -1.33 -1.17
N VAL A 127 12.60 -2.55 -1.62
CA VAL A 127 11.47 -2.78 -2.51
C VAL A 127 10.66 -4.01 -2.10
N LEU A 128 9.36 -4.00 -2.44
CA LEU A 128 8.51 -5.19 -2.43
C LEU A 128 8.14 -5.53 -3.87
N ILE A 129 8.03 -6.83 -4.16
CA ILE A 129 7.47 -7.27 -5.43
C ILE A 129 5.95 -7.29 -5.33
N GLU A 130 5.26 -6.61 -6.24
CA GLU A 130 3.81 -6.63 -6.33
C GLU A 130 3.36 -7.88 -7.09
N VAL A 131 2.69 -8.80 -6.40
CA VAL A 131 2.21 -10.08 -6.95
C VAL A 131 0.72 -10.01 -7.22
N ASN A 132 0.35 -10.48 -8.41
CA ASN A 132 -1.02 -10.77 -8.77
C ASN A 132 -1.26 -12.28 -8.74
N ALA A 133 -2.11 -12.74 -7.84
CA ALA A 133 -2.45 -14.17 -7.71
C ALA A 133 -3.83 -14.52 -8.25
N VAL A 134 -4.44 -13.64 -9.03
CA VAL A 134 -5.73 -13.84 -9.72
C VAL A 134 -5.48 -13.89 -11.22
N ASP A 135 -6.25 -14.71 -11.94
CA ASP A 135 -6.10 -14.91 -13.38
C ASP A 135 -6.26 -13.61 -14.20
N GLU A 136 -5.42 -13.50 -15.19
CA GLU A 136 -5.31 -12.68 -16.43
C GLU A 136 -5.90 -11.27 -16.52
N ASN A 137 -6.87 -10.84 -15.74
CA ASN A 137 -7.56 -9.55 -15.96
C ASN A 137 -7.18 -8.42 -15.02
N SER A 138 -6.31 -8.62 -14.03
CA SER A 138 -5.88 -7.52 -13.17
C SER A 138 -4.70 -6.77 -13.78
N LYS A 139 -4.84 -5.45 -13.83
CA LYS A 139 -3.90 -4.54 -14.53
C LYS A 139 -2.60 -4.25 -13.75
N THR A 140 -2.39 -4.82 -12.56
CA THR A 140 -1.25 -4.50 -11.69
C THR A 140 -0.63 -5.76 -11.10
N GLY A 141 0.68 -5.68 -10.81
CA GLY A 141 1.44 -6.80 -10.27
C GLY A 141 1.98 -7.75 -11.32
N VAL A 142 2.97 -8.55 -10.94
CA VAL A 142 3.49 -9.67 -11.73
C VAL A 142 2.64 -10.91 -11.48
N ALA A 143 2.31 -11.66 -12.52
CA ALA A 143 1.59 -12.92 -12.40
C ALA A 143 2.36 -13.91 -11.49
N ALA A 144 1.64 -14.71 -10.71
CA ALA A 144 2.24 -15.60 -9.72
C ALA A 144 3.25 -16.59 -10.32
N GLU A 145 3.04 -17.04 -11.57
CA GLU A 145 3.95 -17.91 -12.31
C GLU A 145 5.26 -17.21 -12.72
N ASN A 146 5.24 -15.91 -12.95
CA ASN A 146 6.42 -15.11 -13.36
C ASN A 146 7.12 -14.42 -12.19
N PHE A 147 6.54 -14.52 -11.00
CA PHE A 147 7.00 -13.82 -9.82
C PHE A 147 8.42 -14.20 -9.41
N GLU A 148 8.75 -15.49 -9.36
CA GLU A 148 10.07 -15.96 -8.93
C GLU A 148 11.18 -15.52 -9.91
N GLU A 149 10.88 -15.44 -11.20
CA GLU A 149 11.81 -14.93 -12.19
C GLU A 149 12.14 -13.45 -11.96
N LEU A 150 11.11 -12.62 -11.71
CA LEU A 150 11.32 -11.20 -11.38
C LEU A 150 12.07 -11.01 -10.06
N LEU A 151 11.73 -11.82 -9.06
CA LEU A 151 12.39 -11.79 -7.76
C LEU A 151 13.89 -12.11 -7.87
N ARG A 152 14.25 -13.21 -8.55
CA ARG A 152 15.65 -13.60 -8.79
C ARG A 152 16.40 -12.54 -9.61
N TYR A 153 15.74 -11.94 -10.59
CA TYR A 153 16.31 -10.84 -11.35
C TYR A 153 16.59 -9.63 -10.46
N ALA A 154 15.61 -9.19 -9.66
CA ALA A 154 15.79 -8.06 -8.75
C ALA A 154 16.91 -8.31 -7.72
N ALA A 155 17.10 -9.57 -7.30
CA ALA A 155 18.17 -9.97 -6.40
C ALA A 155 19.59 -9.75 -6.97
N THR A 156 19.74 -9.71 -8.30
CA THR A 156 21.05 -9.45 -8.96
C THR A 156 21.42 -7.96 -8.98
N LEU A 157 20.48 -7.07 -8.65
CA LEU A 157 20.65 -5.62 -8.74
C LEU A 157 21.25 -5.07 -7.42
N PRO A 158 22.48 -4.54 -7.42
CA PRO A 158 23.23 -4.25 -6.19
C PRO A 158 22.67 -3.09 -5.37
N HIS A 159 21.89 -2.18 -5.98
CA HIS A 159 21.28 -1.06 -5.29
C HIS A 159 19.78 -1.26 -5.00
N LEU A 160 19.28 -2.49 -5.19
CA LEU A 160 17.97 -2.92 -4.72
C LEU A 160 18.11 -3.92 -3.60
N ARG A 161 17.22 -3.85 -2.61
CA ARG A 161 17.07 -4.87 -1.59
C ARG A 161 15.60 -5.28 -1.53
N VAL A 162 15.31 -6.53 -1.92
CA VAL A 162 13.95 -7.04 -1.85
C VAL A 162 13.63 -7.44 -0.40
N ARG A 163 12.61 -6.79 0.19
CA ARG A 163 12.17 -6.98 1.57
C ARG A 163 10.95 -7.88 1.70
N GLY A 164 10.33 -8.28 0.61
CA GLY A 164 9.13 -9.11 0.64
C GLY A 164 8.16 -8.87 -0.50
N LEU A 165 6.88 -9.07 -0.23
CA LEU A 165 5.80 -9.00 -1.20
C LEU A 165 4.75 -7.96 -0.85
N MET A 166 4.09 -7.44 -1.88
CA MET A 166 2.86 -6.67 -1.76
C MET A 166 1.80 -7.29 -2.67
N ALA A 167 0.57 -7.30 -2.21
CA ALA A 167 -0.56 -7.65 -3.08
C ALA A 167 -1.83 -6.87 -2.72
N ILE A 168 -2.70 -6.77 -3.72
CA ILE A 168 -4.02 -6.15 -3.61
C ILE A 168 -5.02 -7.18 -4.12
N PRO A 169 -6.01 -7.59 -3.30
CA PRO A 169 -7.04 -8.50 -3.77
C PRO A 169 -7.84 -7.83 -4.90
N PRO A 170 -8.42 -8.61 -5.82
CA PRO A 170 -9.28 -8.08 -6.86
C PRO A 170 -10.45 -7.33 -6.23
N ALA A 171 -10.88 -6.26 -6.90
CA ALA A 171 -12.09 -5.58 -6.48
C ALA A 171 -13.28 -6.55 -6.62
N PRO A 172 -14.22 -6.55 -5.65
CA PRO A 172 -15.41 -7.35 -5.78
C PRO A 172 -16.14 -7.01 -7.10
N GLU A 173 -16.66 -8.01 -7.77
CA GLU A 173 -17.45 -7.81 -8.98
C GLU A 173 -18.61 -6.86 -8.67
N LYS A 174 -18.78 -5.86 -9.52
CA LYS A 174 -19.93 -4.96 -9.42
C LYS A 174 -21.17 -5.76 -9.78
N SER A 175 -22.25 -5.60 -9.00
CA SER A 175 -23.54 -6.12 -9.40
C SER A 175 -23.92 -5.56 -10.79
N PRO A 176 -24.71 -6.29 -11.60
CA PRO A 176 -25.16 -5.82 -12.92
C PRO A 176 -25.84 -4.45 -12.91
N GLU A 177 -26.33 -4.01 -11.76
CA GLU A 177 -27.02 -2.73 -11.55
C GLU A 177 -26.09 -1.57 -11.14
N GLY A 178 -24.76 -1.79 -11.11
CA GLY A 178 -23.78 -0.73 -10.83
C GLY A 178 -23.79 -0.20 -9.38
N GLN A 179 -24.61 -0.72 -8.49
CA GLN A 179 -24.65 -0.39 -7.08
C GLN A 179 -23.65 -1.27 -6.31
N GLU A 180 -22.83 -0.66 -5.47
CA GLU A 180 -22.10 -1.40 -4.42
C GLU A 180 -23.16 -2.05 -3.53
N CYS A 181 -23.35 -3.36 -3.70
CA CYS A 181 -24.38 -4.10 -2.96
C CYS A 181 -23.95 -4.22 -1.50
N CYS A 182 -24.40 -3.27 -0.67
CA CYS A 182 -24.10 -3.17 0.77
C CYS A 182 -24.90 -4.16 1.64
N THR A 183 -25.32 -5.31 1.12
CA THR A 183 -25.97 -6.33 1.93
C THR A 183 -24.94 -7.07 2.80
N ASN A 184 -25.35 -7.51 4.00
CA ASN A 184 -24.49 -8.28 4.91
C ASN A 184 -23.95 -9.57 4.27
N VAL A 185 -24.69 -10.19 3.36
CA VAL A 185 -24.29 -11.39 2.62
C VAL A 185 -23.09 -11.09 1.72
N ASN A 186 -23.09 -9.96 1.02
CA ASN A 186 -21.98 -9.58 0.15
C ASN A 186 -20.71 -9.18 0.90
N LYS A 187 -20.85 -8.57 2.09
CA LYS A 187 -19.68 -8.30 2.95
C LYS A 187 -19.00 -9.60 3.39
N LEU A 188 -19.76 -10.59 3.84
CA LEU A 188 -19.22 -11.89 4.23
C LEU A 188 -18.50 -12.58 3.07
N GLN A 189 -19.06 -12.51 1.85
CA GLN A 189 -18.42 -13.08 0.66
C GLN A 189 -17.11 -12.35 0.32
N ILE A 190 -17.10 -11.02 0.33
CA ILE A 190 -15.88 -10.21 0.09
C ILE A 190 -14.79 -10.58 1.09
N HIS A 191 -15.11 -10.70 2.37
CA HIS A 191 -14.15 -11.09 3.40
C HIS A 191 -13.61 -12.51 3.18
N ALA A 192 -14.46 -13.46 2.79
CA ALA A 192 -14.06 -14.84 2.49
C ALA A 192 -13.12 -14.90 1.27
N ASP A 193 -13.41 -14.14 0.22
CA ASP A 193 -12.59 -14.08 -0.99
C ASP A 193 -11.26 -13.39 -0.73
N SER A 194 -11.24 -12.31 0.05
CA SER A 194 -10.00 -11.66 0.51
C SER A 194 -9.13 -12.61 1.33
N ARG A 195 -9.70 -13.39 2.26
CA ARG A 195 -8.94 -14.39 3.04
C ARG A 195 -8.32 -15.47 2.15
N ARG A 196 -9.08 -16.01 1.18
CA ARG A 196 -8.56 -17.00 0.24
C ARG A 196 -7.38 -16.44 -0.56
N TYR A 197 -7.50 -15.20 -1.01
CA TYR A 197 -6.43 -14.50 -1.70
C TYR A 197 -5.20 -14.31 -0.83
N PHE A 198 -5.36 -13.80 0.39
CA PHE A 198 -4.25 -13.59 1.33
C PHE A 198 -3.52 -14.87 1.70
N LYS A 199 -4.25 -15.99 1.89
CA LYS A 199 -3.64 -17.32 2.09
C LYS A 199 -2.74 -17.73 0.94
N LYS A 200 -3.19 -17.52 -0.30
CA LYS A 200 -2.41 -17.82 -1.51
C LYS A 200 -1.12 -17.01 -1.56
N ILE A 201 -1.21 -15.69 -1.30
CA ILE A 201 -0.03 -14.82 -1.27
C ILE A 201 0.91 -15.19 -0.11
N LYS A 202 0.38 -15.51 1.07
CA LYS A 202 1.20 -15.97 2.20
C LYS A 202 1.95 -17.26 1.85
N GLN A 203 1.31 -18.20 1.16
CA GLN A 203 2.00 -19.44 0.74
C GLN A 203 3.18 -19.13 -0.18
N ILE A 204 3.01 -18.25 -1.19
CA ILE A 204 4.09 -17.79 -2.05
C ILE A 204 5.22 -17.15 -1.21
N PHE A 205 4.87 -16.32 -0.23
CA PHE A 205 5.84 -15.68 0.66
C PHE A 205 6.65 -16.72 1.47
N LEU A 206 5.98 -17.72 2.04
CA LEU A 206 6.63 -18.77 2.80
C LEU A 206 7.51 -19.67 1.91
N ASP A 207 7.05 -20.05 0.73
CA ASP A 207 7.80 -20.88 -0.21
C ASP A 207 9.11 -20.21 -0.63
N ILE A 208 9.09 -18.87 -0.83
CA ILE A 208 10.30 -18.12 -1.13
C ILE A 208 11.19 -17.94 0.09
N SER A 209 10.63 -17.72 1.26
CA SER A 209 11.42 -17.53 2.50
C SER A 209 12.28 -18.74 2.85
N THR A 210 11.89 -19.93 2.40
CA THR A 210 12.68 -21.15 2.55
C THR A 210 13.85 -21.25 1.56
N LYS A 211 13.78 -20.50 0.45
CA LYS A 211 14.82 -20.47 -0.59
C LYS A 211 15.86 -19.43 -0.19
N LYS A 212 17.07 -19.89 0.10
CA LYS A 212 18.19 -18.98 0.37
C LYS A 212 18.62 -18.30 -0.94
N ILE A 213 18.11 -17.08 -1.17
CA ILE A 213 18.47 -16.26 -2.33
C ILE A 213 19.18 -15.03 -1.78
N ASP A 214 20.42 -14.80 -2.24
CA ASP A 214 21.20 -13.64 -1.83
C ASP A 214 20.45 -12.33 -2.16
N ASN A 215 20.63 -11.32 -1.31
CA ASN A 215 20.00 -9.99 -1.44
C ASN A 215 18.46 -9.97 -1.35
N ILE A 216 17.84 -11.05 -0.86
CA ILE A 216 16.40 -11.12 -0.59
C ILE A 216 16.18 -11.35 0.90
N ARG A 217 15.30 -10.55 1.50
CA ARG A 217 14.83 -10.71 2.86
C ARG A 217 13.31 -10.75 2.85
N MET A 218 12.73 -11.93 3.09
CA MET A 218 11.27 -12.09 3.16
C MET A 218 10.77 -11.75 4.56
N GLU A 219 10.72 -10.44 4.87
CA GLU A 219 10.34 -9.90 6.18
C GLU A 219 8.99 -9.18 6.12
N ILE A 220 8.66 -8.60 4.95
CA ILE A 220 7.47 -7.77 4.79
C ILE A 220 6.46 -8.44 3.88
N LEU A 221 5.28 -8.70 4.44
CA LEU A 221 4.11 -9.12 3.70
C LEU A 221 3.07 -8.01 3.78
N SER A 222 3.04 -7.15 2.75
CA SER A 222 2.20 -5.95 2.70
C SER A 222 0.84 -6.29 2.10
N LEU A 223 -0.16 -6.56 2.96
CA LEU A 223 -1.52 -6.95 2.59
C LEU A 223 -2.54 -6.19 3.43
N GLY A 224 -3.74 -6.01 2.90
CA GLY A 224 -4.87 -5.44 3.61
C GLY A 224 -4.96 -3.92 3.52
N MET A 225 -6.16 -3.45 3.25
CA MET A 225 -6.59 -2.06 3.19
C MET A 225 -7.76 -1.84 4.14
N SER A 226 -8.40 -0.67 4.09
CA SER A 226 -9.49 -0.30 5.02
C SER A 226 -10.65 -1.29 5.11
N ALA A 227 -10.88 -2.11 4.08
CA ALA A 227 -12.01 -3.04 4.06
C ALA A 227 -11.67 -4.44 4.59
N ASP A 228 -10.38 -4.81 4.60
CA ASP A 228 -9.94 -6.20 4.76
C ASP A 228 -8.63 -6.38 5.55
N TYR A 229 -8.14 -5.31 6.22
CA TYR A 229 -6.87 -5.39 6.95
C TYR A 229 -6.93 -6.33 8.17
N VAL A 230 -8.10 -6.52 8.77
CA VAL A 230 -8.29 -7.47 9.88
C VAL A 230 -8.03 -8.89 9.40
N GLU A 231 -8.66 -9.28 8.29
CA GLU A 231 -8.44 -10.58 7.64
C GLU A 231 -6.99 -10.74 7.18
N ALA A 232 -6.39 -9.68 6.64
CA ALA A 232 -4.99 -9.71 6.22
C ALA A 232 -4.04 -9.99 7.39
N ILE A 233 -4.28 -9.38 8.56
CA ILE A 233 -3.51 -9.63 9.79
C ILE A 233 -3.66 -11.08 10.23
N GLU A 234 -4.89 -11.58 10.31
CA GLU A 234 -5.18 -12.96 10.70
C GLU A 234 -4.57 -13.99 9.74
N GLU A 235 -4.43 -13.63 8.45
CA GLU A 235 -3.76 -14.46 7.44
C GLU A 235 -2.24 -14.22 7.35
N GLY A 236 -1.67 -13.37 8.22
CA GLY A 236 -0.22 -13.25 8.40
C GLY A 236 0.43 -12.02 7.75
N SER A 237 -0.33 -11.00 7.36
CA SER A 237 0.23 -9.71 6.96
C SER A 237 1.14 -9.14 8.06
N THR A 238 2.29 -8.56 7.67
CA THR A 238 3.18 -7.83 8.57
C THR A 238 3.11 -6.32 8.35
N MET A 239 2.34 -5.89 7.34
CA MET A 239 2.16 -4.48 7.01
C MET A 239 0.80 -4.24 6.38
N ILE A 240 -0.02 -3.40 7.00
CA ILE A 240 -1.36 -3.03 6.51
C ILE A 240 -1.38 -1.59 5.99
N ARG A 241 -2.31 -1.29 5.06
CA ARG A 241 -2.38 0.02 4.39
C ARG A 241 -3.76 0.66 4.49
N PRO A 242 -4.26 0.97 5.70
CA PRO A 242 -5.54 1.64 5.86
C PRO A 242 -5.49 3.09 5.36
N GLY A 243 -6.57 3.56 4.76
CA GLY A 243 -6.74 4.96 4.35
C GLY A 243 -8.12 5.46 4.73
N ARG A 244 -9.19 4.94 4.11
CA ARG A 244 -10.59 5.32 4.43
C ARG A 244 -10.98 5.06 5.87
N ALA A 245 -10.43 4.04 6.49
CA ALA A 245 -10.69 3.73 7.90
C ALA A 245 -10.24 4.85 8.85
N VAL A 246 -9.23 5.64 8.44
CA VAL A 246 -8.69 6.76 9.22
C VAL A 246 -9.27 8.09 8.75
N PHE A 247 -9.16 8.38 7.47
CA PHE A 247 -9.50 9.71 6.93
C PHE A 247 -10.95 9.82 6.44
N GLY A 248 -11.70 8.71 6.36
CA GLY A 248 -13.04 8.66 5.77
C GLY A 248 -13.02 8.66 4.24
N GLU A 249 -14.21 8.85 3.64
CA GLU A 249 -14.38 8.86 2.20
C GLU A 249 -13.56 9.96 1.53
N ARG A 250 -13.23 9.75 0.25
CA ARG A 250 -12.47 10.74 -0.52
C ARG A 250 -13.29 12.00 -0.74
N PRO A 251 -12.69 13.19 -0.68
CA PRO A 251 -13.35 14.40 -1.14
C PRO A 251 -13.81 14.19 -2.59
N LYS A 252 -15.06 14.57 -2.90
CA LYS A 252 -15.50 14.57 -4.29
C LYS A 252 -14.63 15.57 -5.06
N PRO A 253 -14.19 15.24 -6.31
CA PRO A 253 -13.50 16.24 -7.12
C PRO A 253 -14.39 17.49 -7.20
N LYS A 254 -13.80 18.66 -6.96
CA LYS A 254 -14.51 19.92 -7.21
C LYS A 254 -14.90 19.87 -8.69
N SER A 255 -16.20 19.92 -9.00
CA SER A 255 -16.68 20.11 -10.35
C SER A 255 -16.03 21.41 -10.85
N GLU A 256 -15.25 21.32 -11.93
CA GLU A 256 -14.80 22.53 -12.63
C GLU A 256 -16.05 23.36 -12.94
N PRO A 257 -16.03 24.68 -12.72
CA PRO A 257 -17.13 25.52 -13.14
C PRO A 257 -17.30 25.31 -14.65
N THR A 258 -18.47 24.85 -15.07
CA THR A 258 -18.84 24.79 -16.47
C THR A 258 -18.88 26.21 -16.97
N ASP A 259 -17.90 26.60 -17.78
CA ASP A 259 -17.94 27.81 -18.61
C ASP A 259 -19.12 27.71 -19.59
N SER A 260 -20.29 28.06 -19.10
CA SER A 260 -21.48 28.20 -19.92
C SER A 260 -22.36 29.34 -19.37
N GLU A 261 -21.83 30.58 -19.42
CA GLU A 261 -22.62 31.80 -19.42
C GLU A 261 -21.75 33.00 -19.85
N GLU A 262 -21.33 33.01 -21.13
CA GLU A 262 -21.00 34.24 -21.83
C GLU A 262 -21.24 34.03 -23.33
N LYS A 263 -22.50 34.06 -23.71
CA LYS A 263 -22.94 34.46 -25.07
C LYS A 263 -24.41 34.83 -25.00
N LYS A 264 -24.67 36.06 -24.66
CA LYS A 264 -25.82 36.84 -25.16
C LYS A 264 -25.45 38.30 -25.31
#